data_3fd80ab25c5c3ccc22bea1d72080c955
#
_entry.id   3fd80ab25c5c3ccc22bea1d72080c955
#
_cell.length_a   1.000
_cell.length_b   1.000
_cell.length_c   1.000
_cell.angle_alpha   90.00
_cell.angle_beta   90.00
_cell.angle_gamma   90.00
#
_symmetry.space_group_name_H-M   'P 1'
#
loop_
_entity.id
_entity.type
_entity.pdbx_description
1 polymer ?
#
loop_
_entity_poly.entity_id
_entity_poly.type
_entity_poly.pdbx_seq_one_letter_code
_entity_poly.pdbx_strand_id
1 'polypeptide(L)'
;LGKVVEPGDEVSISGFSGVVTDVTWRHTIVRARDGTEQVIPNSVLNTSALTQRTRWDVGDCEVSFVVQTGADLDEVEREVIGRGEAALGDRLDKSIKSSVTFGEMDAAGITGHAHFHLKDGCAMGEARDRVVRSIAASPWLAGATPAES
;
A
#
# COMPACT_ATOMS: atom_id res chain seq x y z
N LEU A 1 -7.13 -4.81 -27.57
CA LEU A 1 -6.12 -3.85 -27.24
C LEU A 1 -5.50 -4.20 -25.92
N GLY A 2 -4.21 -4.21 -25.88
CA GLY A 2 -3.50 -4.48 -24.66
C GLY A 2 -3.54 -3.29 -23.71
N LYS A 3 -3.11 -3.54 -22.48
CA LYS A 3 -2.95 -2.47 -21.51
C LYS A 3 -1.78 -1.61 -21.90
N VAL A 4 -1.90 -0.32 -21.64
CA VAL A 4 -0.81 0.60 -21.84
C VAL A 4 0.02 0.64 -20.57
N VAL A 5 1.32 0.39 -20.69
CA VAL A 5 2.23 0.41 -19.56
C VAL A 5 3.04 1.69 -19.64
N GLU A 6 3.20 2.38 -18.53
CA GLU A 6 3.90 3.65 -18.48
C GLU A 6 5.03 3.61 -17.46
N PRO A 7 6.05 4.46 -17.63
CA PRO A 7 7.09 4.55 -16.61
C PRO A 7 6.49 4.88 -15.25
N GLY A 8 6.95 4.17 -14.23
CA GLY A 8 6.42 4.30 -12.88
C GLY A 8 5.44 3.22 -12.51
N ASP A 9 4.91 2.49 -13.49
CA ASP A 9 3.98 1.39 -13.19
C ASP A 9 4.75 0.20 -12.62
N GLU A 10 4.13 -0.48 -11.69
CA GLU A 10 4.67 -1.71 -11.14
C GLU A 10 4.07 -2.87 -11.92
N VAL A 11 4.91 -3.77 -12.41
CA VAL A 11 4.45 -4.87 -13.25
C VAL A 11 5.04 -6.19 -12.78
N SER A 12 4.33 -7.26 -13.06
CA SER A 12 4.82 -8.62 -12.85
C SER A 12 4.52 -9.41 -14.11
N ILE A 13 5.57 -9.95 -14.73
CA ILE A 13 5.47 -10.65 -16.00
C ILE A 13 6.31 -11.92 -15.91
N SER A 14 5.68 -13.07 -16.09
CA SER A 14 6.39 -14.36 -16.18
C SER A 14 7.39 -14.55 -15.02
N GLY A 15 6.99 -14.16 -13.83
CA GLY A 15 7.83 -14.36 -12.65
C GLY A 15 8.81 -13.25 -12.36
N PHE A 16 8.92 -12.23 -13.23
CA PHE A 16 9.78 -11.09 -12.97
C PHE A 16 8.91 -9.89 -12.56
N SER A 17 9.24 -9.28 -11.45
CA SER A 17 8.48 -8.13 -10.95
C SER A 17 9.38 -6.93 -10.81
N GLY A 18 8.85 -5.76 -11.12
CA GLY A 18 9.62 -4.53 -10.97
C GLY A 18 8.82 -3.33 -11.41
N VAL A 19 9.52 -2.20 -11.50
CA VAL A 19 8.93 -0.92 -11.89
C VAL A 19 9.39 -0.58 -13.30
N VAL A 20 8.46 -0.16 -14.14
CA VAL A 20 8.79 0.26 -15.50
C VAL A 20 9.59 1.55 -15.41
N THR A 21 10.77 1.57 -16.01
CA THR A 21 11.61 2.76 -16.02
C THR A 21 11.62 3.45 -17.37
N ASP A 22 11.33 2.71 -18.44
CA ASP A 22 11.31 3.32 -19.78
C ASP A 22 10.47 2.46 -20.71
N VAL A 23 9.79 3.10 -21.64
CA VAL A 23 8.97 2.42 -22.64
C VAL A 23 9.30 3.00 -24.00
N THR A 24 9.76 2.15 -24.93
CA THR A 24 9.97 2.56 -26.29
C THR A 24 8.96 1.84 -27.17
N TRP A 25 8.95 2.13 -28.45
CA TRP A 25 8.00 1.48 -29.35
C TRP A 25 8.25 -0.03 -29.50
N ARG A 26 9.46 -0.48 -29.16
CA ARG A 26 9.81 -1.90 -29.33
C ARG A 26 9.89 -2.66 -28.01
N HIS A 27 10.27 -2.00 -26.92
CA HIS A 27 10.49 -2.72 -25.67
C HIS A 27 10.22 -1.84 -24.47
N THR A 28 10.05 -2.51 -23.35
CA THR A 28 9.82 -1.88 -22.05
C THR A 28 10.94 -2.31 -21.11
N ILE A 29 11.49 -1.38 -20.35
CA ILE A 29 12.55 -1.68 -19.39
C ILE A 29 11.94 -1.69 -18.00
N VAL A 30 12.15 -2.80 -17.29
CA VAL A 30 11.61 -3.00 -15.94
C VAL A 30 12.79 -3.21 -15.00
N ARG A 31 12.80 -2.45 -13.91
CA ARG A 31 13.86 -2.57 -12.91
C ARG A 31 13.29 -3.21 -11.64
N ALA A 32 13.93 -4.31 -11.21
CA ALA A 32 13.56 -4.97 -9.98
C ALA A 32 14.14 -4.22 -8.78
N ARG A 33 13.68 -4.59 -7.59
CA ARG A 33 14.10 -3.92 -6.37
C ARG A 33 15.60 -4.05 -6.14
N ASP A 34 16.22 -5.14 -6.58
CA ASP A 34 17.65 -5.34 -6.40
C ASP A 34 18.48 -4.63 -7.44
N GLY A 35 17.86 -3.84 -8.32
CA GLY A 35 18.56 -3.09 -9.35
C GLY A 35 18.69 -3.82 -10.67
N THR A 36 18.30 -5.09 -10.74
CA THR A 36 18.34 -5.83 -12.00
C THR A 36 17.37 -5.21 -12.99
N GLU A 37 17.82 -4.96 -14.21
CA GLU A 37 16.95 -4.45 -15.27
C GLU A 37 16.70 -5.54 -16.28
N GLN A 38 15.47 -5.61 -16.75
CA GLN A 38 15.11 -6.54 -17.80
C GLN A 38 14.46 -5.76 -18.93
N VAL A 39 14.93 -6.02 -20.14
CA VAL A 39 14.39 -5.42 -21.35
C VAL A 39 13.38 -6.42 -21.91
N ILE A 40 12.12 -6.02 -21.97
CA ILE A 40 11.05 -6.93 -22.38
C ILE A 40 10.48 -6.42 -23.70
N PRO A 41 10.54 -7.22 -24.77
CA PRO A 41 9.91 -6.81 -26.01
C PRO A 41 8.43 -6.57 -25.83
N ASN A 42 7.90 -5.52 -26.44
CA ASN A 42 6.49 -5.20 -26.27
C ASN A 42 5.58 -6.31 -26.82
N SER A 43 6.05 -7.08 -27.78
CA SER A 43 5.29 -8.22 -28.27
C SER A 43 5.07 -9.28 -27.21
N VAL A 44 5.99 -9.40 -26.25
CA VAL A 44 5.85 -10.34 -25.16
C VAL A 44 4.78 -9.86 -24.19
N LEU A 45 4.69 -8.54 -23.97
CA LEU A 45 3.68 -7.99 -23.08
C LEU A 45 2.27 -8.28 -23.60
N ASN A 46 2.10 -8.37 -24.91
CA ASN A 46 0.78 -8.59 -25.47
C ASN A 46 0.33 -10.04 -25.35
N THR A 47 1.25 -10.97 -25.11
CA THR A 47 0.93 -12.40 -25.09
C THR A 47 1.11 -13.03 -23.71
N SER A 48 1.77 -12.34 -22.80
CA SER A 48 2.08 -12.88 -21.48
C SER A 48 1.09 -12.39 -20.45
N ALA A 49 0.90 -13.16 -19.39
CA ALA A 49 0.10 -12.69 -18.27
C ALA A 49 0.83 -11.51 -17.64
N LEU A 50 0.10 -10.42 -17.47
CA LEU A 50 0.66 -9.19 -16.97
C LEU A 50 -0.19 -8.69 -15.80
N THR A 51 0.45 -8.48 -14.66
CA THR A 51 -0.17 -7.80 -13.53
C THR A 51 0.45 -6.40 -13.45
N GLN A 52 -0.40 -5.39 -13.41
CA GLN A 52 0.06 -4.00 -13.47
C GLN A 52 -0.54 -3.21 -12.32
N ARG A 53 0.29 -2.37 -11.71
CA ARG A 53 -0.16 -1.41 -10.70
C ARG A 53 0.30 -0.04 -11.15
N THR A 54 -0.60 0.93 -11.09
CA THR A 54 -0.29 2.28 -11.52
C THR A 54 0.54 2.99 -10.44
N ARG A 55 1.02 4.18 -10.78
CA ARG A 55 1.77 4.98 -9.81
C ARG A 55 0.94 5.30 -8.57
N TRP A 56 -0.37 5.42 -8.73
CA TRP A 56 -1.26 5.69 -7.60
C TRP A 56 -1.27 4.53 -6.62
N ASP A 57 -1.23 3.29 -7.16
CA ASP A 57 -1.23 2.10 -6.30
C ASP A 57 0.14 1.87 -5.67
N VAL A 58 1.21 2.25 -6.36
CA VAL A 58 2.56 2.02 -5.87
C VAL A 58 2.82 2.75 -4.55
N GLY A 59 2.23 3.94 -4.39
CA GLY A 59 2.42 4.71 -3.18
C GLY A 59 1.47 4.33 -2.05
N ASP A 60 0.60 3.36 -2.23
CA ASP A 60 -0.41 3.02 -1.23
C ASP A 60 0.21 2.24 -0.08
N CYS A 61 0.18 2.84 1.10
CA CYS A 61 0.65 2.19 2.32
C CYS A 61 -0.56 1.65 3.04
N GLU A 62 -0.74 0.35 2.97
CA GLU A 62 -1.89 -0.29 3.61
C GLU A 62 -1.47 -0.91 4.92
N VAL A 63 -2.27 -0.68 5.96
CA VAL A 63 -2.04 -1.26 7.28
C VAL A 63 -3.34 -1.90 7.73
N SER A 64 -3.28 -3.18 8.09
CA SER A 64 -4.44 -3.90 8.60
C SER A 64 -4.39 -3.94 10.12
N PHE A 65 -5.54 -3.83 10.75
CA PHE A 65 -5.63 -3.85 12.19
C PHE A 65 -6.98 -4.45 12.60
N VAL A 66 -7.09 -4.86 13.86
CA VAL A 66 -8.32 -5.46 14.37
C VAL A 66 -8.75 -4.64 15.58
N VAL A 67 -10.03 -4.23 15.58
CA VAL A 67 -10.58 -3.50 16.72
C VAL A 67 -11.59 -4.37 17.45
N GLN A 68 -11.82 -4.04 18.71
CA GLN A 68 -12.74 -4.79 19.54
C GLN A 68 -14.16 -4.59 19.05
N THR A 69 -14.96 -5.65 19.14
CA THR A 69 -16.37 -5.56 18.84
C THR A 69 -17.02 -4.58 19.80
N GLY A 70 -17.86 -3.73 19.28
CA GLY A 70 -18.51 -2.70 20.09
C GLY A 70 -17.86 -1.34 20.02
N ALA A 71 -16.71 -1.24 19.39
CA ALA A 71 -16.07 0.07 19.20
C ALA A 71 -16.87 0.91 18.22
N ASP A 72 -16.81 2.23 18.40
CA ASP A 72 -17.43 3.16 17.46
C ASP A 72 -16.52 3.27 16.26
N LEU A 73 -16.90 2.65 15.15
CA LEU A 73 -16.03 2.56 13.99
C LEU A 73 -15.75 3.90 13.34
N ASP A 74 -16.68 4.85 13.42
CA ASP A 74 -16.42 6.17 12.89
C ASP A 74 -15.34 6.88 13.70
N GLU A 75 -15.36 6.69 15.00
CA GLU A 75 -14.32 7.28 15.84
C GLU A 75 -12.99 6.59 15.60
N VAL A 76 -13.00 5.26 15.43
CA VAL A 76 -11.79 4.51 15.13
C VAL A 76 -11.19 5.01 13.82
N GLU A 77 -12.02 5.22 12.80
CA GLU A 77 -11.53 5.68 11.52
C GLU A 77 -10.84 7.04 11.66
N ARG A 78 -11.47 7.98 12.37
CA ARG A 78 -10.86 9.30 12.57
C ARG A 78 -9.54 9.20 13.30
N GLU A 79 -9.48 8.37 14.31
CA GLU A 79 -8.26 8.24 15.11
C GLU A 79 -7.15 7.57 14.34
N VAL A 80 -7.47 6.51 13.58
CA VAL A 80 -6.46 5.82 12.78
C VAL A 80 -5.89 6.74 11.73
N ILE A 81 -6.75 7.49 11.04
CA ILE A 81 -6.27 8.42 10.02
C ILE A 81 -5.40 9.50 10.67
N GLY A 82 -5.85 10.07 11.77
CA GLY A 82 -5.08 11.11 12.43
C GLY A 82 -3.73 10.62 12.91
N ARG A 83 -3.69 9.43 13.52
CA ARG A 83 -2.43 8.88 14.01
C ARG A 83 -1.50 8.52 12.86
N GLY A 84 -2.04 7.92 11.80
CA GLY A 84 -1.22 7.52 10.66
C GLY A 84 -0.65 8.71 9.91
N GLU A 85 -1.48 9.72 9.69
CA GLU A 85 -1.00 10.92 8.97
C GLU A 85 0.04 11.67 9.79
N ALA A 86 -0.15 11.75 11.11
CA ALA A 86 0.83 12.40 11.95
C ALA A 86 2.15 11.63 11.96
N ALA A 87 2.08 10.30 11.96
CA ALA A 87 3.29 9.48 11.96
C ALA A 87 4.06 9.60 10.66
N LEU A 88 3.35 9.77 9.54
CA LEU A 88 3.99 9.90 8.24
C LEU A 88 4.56 11.28 8.00
N GLY A 89 3.91 12.30 8.52
CA GLY A 89 4.40 13.67 8.38
C GLY A 89 4.61 14.04 6.92
N ASP A 90 5.82 14.45 6.57
CA ASP A 90 6.12 14.92 5.23
C ASP A 90 6.12 13.81 4.18
N ARG A 91 6.09 12.55 4.61
CA ARG A 91 6.03 11.42 3.68
C ARG A 91 4.66 11.27 3.05
N LEU A 92 3.63 11.86 3.65
CA LEU A 92 2.26 11.70 3.18
C LEU A 92 1.98 12.59 1.98
N ASP A 93 1.39 12.00 0.94
CA ASP A 93 0.92 12.77 -0.21
C ASP A 93 -0.49 13.24 0.10
N LYS A 94 -0.63 14.51 0.43
CA LYS A 94 -1.90 15.06 0.88
C LYS A 94 -2.89 15.25 -0.25
N SER A 95 -2.47 15.08 -1.49
CA SER A 95 -3.40 15.19 -2.61
C SER A 95 -4.30 13.98 -2.73
N ILE A 96 -3.98 12.88 -2.03
CA ILE A 96 -4.78 11.67 -2.05
C ILE A 96 -5.26 11.41 -0.63
N LYS A 97 -6.57 11.31 -0.49
CA LYS A 97 -7.18 11.22 0.82
C LYS A 97 -6.89 9.88 1.46
N SER A 98 -6.47 9.88 2.70
CA SER A 98 -6.33 8.65 3.49
C SER A 98 -7.71 8.07 3.77
N SER A 99 -7.79 6.76 3.91
CA SER A 99 -9.07 6.10 4.12
C SER A 99 -8.93 4.89 5.02
N VAL A 100 -10.05 4.51 5.64
CA VAL A 100 -10.14 3.27 6.42
C VAL A 100 -11.43 2.58 6.02
N THR A 101 -11.34 1.28 5.75
CA THR A 101 -12.52 0.47 5.48
C THR A 101 -12.49 -0.72 6.43
N PHE A 102 -13.69 -1.22 6.75
CA PHE A 102 -13.83 -2.39 7.61
C PHE A 102 -14.49 -3.48 6.78
N GLY A 103 -13.85 -4.63 6.70
CA GLY A 103 -14.31 -5.66 5.78
C GLY A 103 -14.68 -6.98 6.40
N GLU A 104 -14.19 -7.28 7.57
CA GLU A 104 -14.41 -8.59 8.17
C GLU A 104 -14.71 -8.45 9.65
N MET A 105 -15.56 -9.33 10.16
CA MET A 105 -15.88 -9.35 11.56
C MET A 105 -15.97 -10.80 12.00
N ASP A 106 -15.24 -11.14 13.05
CA ASP A 106 -15.24 -12.50 13.56
C ASP A 106 -15.02 -12.47 15.08
N ALA A 107 -14.71 -13.63 15.66
CA ALA A 107 -14.52 -13.72 17.10
C ALA A 107 -13.37 -12.87 17.61
N ALA A 108 -12.37 -12.59 16.77
CA ALA A 108 -11.24 -11.76 17.18
C ALA A 108 -11.59 -10.28 17.19
N GLY A 109 -12.60 -9.87 16.44
CA GLY A 109 -12.99 -8.47 16.35
C GLY A 109 -13.33 -8.09 14.93
N ILE A 110 -13.17 -6.81 14.64
CA ILE A 110 -13.49 -6.25 13.33
C ILE A 110 -12.18 -5.82 12.65
N THR A 111 -11.94 -6.34 11.45
CA THR A 111 -10.71 -6.03 10.72
C THR A 111 -10.88 -4.77 9.92
N GLY A 112 -9.96 -3.84 10.10
CA GLY A 112 -9.92 -2.60 9.35
C GLY A 112 -8.68 -2.56 8.47
N HIS A 113 -8.80 -1.82 7.37
CA HIS A 113 -7.70 -1.61 6.44
C HIS A 113 -7.54 -0.11 6.26
N ALA A 114 -6.39 0.41 6.66
CA ALA A 114 -6.09 1.83 6.52
C ALA A 114 -5.17 2.01 5.33
N HIS A 115 -5.45 3.03 4.53
CA HIS A 115 -4.68 3.34 3.34
C HIS A 115 -4.18 4.77 3.42
N PHE A 116 -2.86 4.92 3.29
CA PHE A 116 -2.21 6.22 3.27
C PHE A 116 -1.34 6.27 2.03
N HIS A 117 -1.39 7.37 1.30
CA HIS A 117 -0.62 7.46 0.07
C HIS A 117 0.67 8.22 0.32
N LEU A 118 1.78 7.61 -0.05
CA LEU A 118 3.11 8.17 0.20
C LEU A 118 3.57 8.95 -1.02
N LYS A 119 4.37 9.99 -0.76
CA LYS A 119 5.05 10.69 -1.85
C LYS A 119 6.06 9.79 -2.51
N ASP A 120 6.40 10.11 -3.75
CA ASP A 120 7.41 9.36 -4.50
C ASP A 120 8.72 9.33 -3.73
N GLY A 121 9.38 8.20 -3.79
CA GLY A 121 10.70 8.06 -3.17
C GLY A 121 10.70 7.70 -1.71
N CYS A 122 9.54 7.62 -1.07
CA CYS A 122 9.50 7.24 0.34
C CYS A 122 9.62 5.72 0.49
N ALA A 123 10.37 5.29 1.50
CA ALA A 123 10.54 3.87 1.76
C ALA A 123 9.27 3.31 2.38
N MET A 124 8.63 2.36 1.67
CA MET A 124 7.34 1.82 2.11
C MET A 124 7.45 1.09 3.44
N GLY A 125 8.49 0.29 3.63
CA GLY A 125 8.62 -0.48 4.87
C GLY A 125 8.79 0.41 6.10
N GLU A 126 9.58 1.46 5.97
CA GLU A 126 9.77 2.39 7.07
C GLU A 126 8.49 3.16 7.37
N ALA A 127 7.80 3.58 6.33
CA ALA A 127 6.54 4.31 6.51
C ALA A 127 5.50 3.42 7.18
N ARG A 128 5.37 2.18 6.73
CA ARG A 128 4.42 1.26 7.33
C ARG A 128 4.75 1.01 8.79
N ASP A 129 6.01 0.85 9.12
CA ASP A 129 6.43 0.64 10.50
C ASP A 129 6.01 1.82 11.38
N ARG A 130 6.18 3.04 10.89
CA ARG A 130 5.79 4.22 11.66
C ARG A 130 4.29 4.25 11.92
N VAL A 131 3.50 3.92 10.90
CA VAL A 131 2.05 3.91 11.03
C VAL A 131 1.61 2.83 12.01
N VAL A 132 2.17 1.62 11.87
CA VAL A 132 1.81 0.52 12.75
C VAL A 132 2.11 0.87 14.22
N ARG A 133 3.27 1.43 14.47
CA ARG A 133 3.63 1.80 15.86
C ARG A 133 2.67 2.84 16.42
N SER A 134 2.27 3.80 15.59
CA SER A 134 1.36 4.83 16.03
C SER A 134 -0.04 4.27 16.32
N ILE A 135 -0.53 3.40 15.44
CA ILE A 135 -1.85 2.82 15.61
C ILE A 135 -1.87 1.82 16.76
N ALA A 136 -0.79 1.08 16.95
CA ALA A 136 -0.74 0.05 17.98
C ALA A 136 -0.86 0.62 19.38
N ALA A 137 -0.66 1.91 19.56
CA ALA A 137 -0.81 2.53 20.86
C ALA A 137 -2.28 2.83 21.21
N SER A 138 -3.19 2.56 20.29
CA SER A 138 -4.61 2.91 20.50
C SER A 138 -5.27 1.93 21.47
N PRO A 139 -6.11 2.45 22.36
CA PRO A 139 -6.71 1.58 23.38
C PRO A 139 -7.84 0.69 22.88
N TRP A 140 -8.38 0.95 21.70
CA TRP A 140 -9.50 0.16 21.17
C TRP A 140 -9.06 -1.01 20.30
N LEU A 141 -7.77 -1.25 20.13
CA LEU A 141 -7.32 -2.40 19.34
C LEU A 141 -7.57 -3.70 20.08
N ALA A 142 -8.04 -4.69 19.37
CA ALA A 142 -8.20 -6.01 19.94
C ALA A 142 -6.82 -6.58 20.26
N GLY A 143 -6.70 -7.18 21.41
CA GLY A 143 -5.44 -7.76 21.82
C GLY A 143 -4.44 -6.75 22.33
N ALA A 144 -4.75 -5.46 22.21
CA ALA A 144 -3.88 -4.45 22.77
C ALA A 144 -4.37 -4.06 24.13
N THR A 145 -5.05 -4.90 24.78
CA THR A 145 -5.59 -4.65 26.06
C THR A 145 -4.51 -4.44 27.02
N PRO A 146 -4.55 -3.42 27.73
CA PRO A 146 -3.58 -3.17 28.69
C PRO A 146 -3.64 -4.24 29.63
N ALA A 147 -2.60 -4.49 30.04
CA ALA A 147 -2.52 -5.51 30.87
C ALA A 147 -3.36 -5.39 31.97
N GLU A 148 -4.07 -4.72 32.00
CA GLU A 148 -4.88 -4.67 32.87
C GLU A 148 -4.80 -5.64 33.60
N SER A 149 -4.28 -6.09 33.36
CA SER A 149 -4.33 -7.04 34.05
C SER A 149 -3.56 -7.16 34.90
#